data_84fe400f419e2bc09db30c93ec1188d5
#
_entry.id   84fe400f419e2bc09db30c93ec1188d5
#
_cell.length_a   1.000
_cell.length_b   1.000
_cell.length_c   1.000
_cell.angle_alpha   90.00
_cell.angle_beta   90.00
_cell.angle_gamma   90.00
#
_symmetry.space_group_name_H-M   'P 1'
#
loop_
_entity.id
_entity.type
_entity.pdbx_description
1 polymer ?
#
loop_
_entity_poly.entity_id
_entity_poly.type
_entity_poly.pdbx_seq_one_letter_code
_entity_poly.pdbx_strand_id
1 'polypeptide(L)'
;MKIIQKLVFALLLVLPLSAAKAGGKDIVDTAVGAGSFNTLVAAVQAAGLVDTLKGEGPFTVFAPTDEAFAALPEGTVENLLKPENKDQLVAILTYHVVPGKVMSSDIAGKKAEVASVEGSEISVDATDGVKVDGANVVTADIETTNGVIHVIDAVILPNS
;
A
#
# COMPACT_ATOMS: atom_id res chain seq x y z
N MET A 1 -40.33 -8.94 -34.46
CA MET A 1 -39.65 -8.68 -34.24
C MET A 1 -38.77 -8.46 -33.72
N LYS A 2 -39.01 -8.48 -33.91
CA LYS A 2 -38.18 -8.17 -33.50
C LYS A 2 -37.52 -7.85 -32.73
N ILE A 3 -37.59 -7.62 -32.61
CA ILE A 3 -36.83 -7.29 -32.03
C ILE A 3 -36.26 -7.16 -31.25
N ILE A 4 -36.48 -7.08 -31.19
CA ILE A 4 -35.77 -6.86 -30.59
C ILE A 4 -35.19 -6.98 -29.84
N GLN A 5 -35.42 -7.01 -29.87
CA GLN A 5 -34.83 -6.97 -29.21
C GLN A 5 -34.15 -7.06 -28.58
N LYS A 6 -34.32 -7.12 -28.68
CA LYS A 6 -33.47 -7.03 -28.11
C LYS A 6 -32.68 -6.75 -27.41
N LEU A 7 -32.84 -6.15 -27.43
CA LEU A 7 -31.89 -5.71 -26.88
C LEU A 7 -31.53 -5.70 -25.83
N VAL A 8 -32.13 -5.51 -25.90
CA VAL A 8 -31.94 -5.53 -24.88
C VAL A 8 -30.99 -6.00 -24.27
N PHE A 9 -30.78 -6.02 -24.65
CA PHE A 9 -29.70 -6.33 -24.16
C PHE A 9 -28.94 -6.14 -23.56
N ALA A 10 -29.39 -6.09 -23.87
CA ALA A 10 -28.23 -5.92 -23.56
C ALA A 10 -27.77 -5.21 -22.47
N LEU A 11 -28.18 -4.68 -22.33
CA LEU A 11 -27.79 -4.07 -21.40
C LEU A 11 -27.27 -4.57 -20.28
N LEU A 12 -27.48 -4.84 -19.93
CA LEU A 12 -27.10 -5.53 -19.01
C LEU A 12 -25.74 -5.69 -18.78
N LEU A 13 -25.15 -5.55 -19.58
CA LEU A 13 -23.85 -5.81 -19.58
C LEU A 13 -23.06 -5.01 -18.70
N VAL A 14 -23.40 -3.92 -18.52
CA VAL A 14 -22.66 -2.99 -17.78
C VAL A 14 -22.57 -3.29 -16.33
N LEU A 15 -23.62 -3.82 -15.84
CA LEU A 15 -23.69 -4.15 -14.45
C LEU A 15 -22.66 -5.12 -13.97
N PRO A 16 -22.25 -6.03 -14.77
CA PRO A 16 -21.22 -6.96 -14.34
C PRO A 16 -19.96 -6.29 -13.87
N LEU A 17 -19.66 -5.17 -14.43
CA LEU A 17 -18.46 -4.44 -14.03
C LEU A 17 -18.53 -4.00 -12.59
N SER A 18 -19.67 -3.58 -12.15
CA SER A 18 -19.84 -3.18 -10.77
C SER A 18 -19.68 -4.35 -9.82
N ALA A 19 -20.16 -5.49 -10.22
CA ALA A 19 -20.05 -6.66 -9.41
C ALA A 19 -18.59 -7.07 -9.21
N ALA A 20 -17.79 -6.97 -10.24
CA ALA A 20 -16.39 -7.29 -10.15
C ALA A 20 -15.67 -6.38 -9.17
N LYS A 21 -16.04 -5.12 -9.17
CA LYS A 21 -15.44 -4.17 -8.27
C LYS A 21 -15.79 -4.46 -6.82
N ALA A 22 -17.01 -4.83 -6.60
CA ALA A 22 -17.48 -5.09 -5.25
C ALA A 22 -16.81 -6.29 -4.60
N GLY A 23 -16.28 -7.21 -5.38
CA GLY A 23 -15.64 -8.39 -4.86
C GLY A 23 -14.18 -8.20 -4.45
N GLY A 24 -13.60 -7.05 -4.74
CA GLY A 24 -12.21 -6.79 -4.44
C GLY A 24 -11.98 -6.29 -3.02
N LYS A 25 -10.73 -6.38 -2.60
CA LYS A 25 -10.30 -5.87 -1.30
C LYS A 25 -9.42 -4.65 -1.49
N ASP A 26 -9.54 -3.69 -0.61
CA ASP A 26 -8.68 -2.53 -0.65
C ASP A 26 -7.33 -2.83 0.04
N ILE A 27 -6.47 -1.82 0.12
CA ILE A 27 -5.15 -1.97 0.70
C ILE A 27 -5.23 -2.47 2.15
N VAL A 28 -6.12 -1.89 2.93
CA VAL A 28 -6.24 -2.24 4.35
C VAL A 28 -6.77 -3.67 4.52
N ASP A 29 -7.81 -4.01 3.78
CA ASP A 29 -8.40 -5.35 3.86
C ASP A 29 -7.41 -6.41 3.42
N THR A 30 -6.63 -6.12 2.39
CA THR A 30 -5.60 -7.03 1.90
C THR A 30 -4.51 -7.22 2.96
N ALA A 31 -4.07 -6.16 3.59
CA ALA A 31 -3.05 -6.24 4.64
C ALA A 31 -3.55 -7.04 5.85
N VAL A 32 -4.79 -6.79 6.26
CA VAL A 32 -5.38 -7.54 7.38
C VAL A 32 -5.48 -9.02 7.05
N GLY A 33 -5.90 -9.33 5.83
CA GLY A 33 -6.09 -10.72 5.41
C GLY A 33 -4.80 -11.48 5.23
N ALA A 34 -3.70 -10.81 4.98
CA ALA A 34 -2.40 -11.46 4.77
C ALA A 34 -1.81 -12.06 6.05
N GLY A 35 -2.16 -11.52 7.21
CA GLY A 35 -1.71 -12.06 8.49
C GLY A 35 -0.28 -11.73 8.87
N SER A 36 0.47 -11.07 8.00
CA SER A 36 1.88 -10.72 8.23
C SER A 36 2.08 -9.25 8.59
N PHE A 37 1.00 -8.50 8.66
CA PHE A 37 1.05 -7.05 8.84
C PHE A 37 0.29 -6.57 10.07
N ASN A 38 0.27 -7.40 11.11
CA ASN A 38 -0.46 -7.06 12.33
C ASN A 38 0.04 -5.77 12.95
N THR A 39 1.34 -5.59 13.02
CA THR A 39 1.94 -4.39 13.58
C THR A 39 1.65 -3.18 12.69
N LEU A 40 1.75 -3.34 11.39
CA LEU A 40 1.44 -2.27 10.44
C LEU A 40 -0.02 -1.84 10.57
N VAL A 41 -0.94 -2.80 10.62
CA VAL A 41 -2.36 -2.50 10.75
C VAL A 41 -2.63 -1.75 12.06
N ALA A 42 -2.03 -2.21 13.16
CA ALA A 42 -2.16 -1.52 14.43
C ALA A 42 -1.63 -0.09 14.35
N ALA A 43 -0.51 0.10 13.69
CA ALA A 43 0.09 1.43 13.52
C ALA A 43 -0.80 2.34 12.68
N VAL A 44 -1.35 1.80 11.60
CA VAL A 44 -2.26 2.56 10.73
C VAL A 44 -3.51 2.99 11.50
N GLN A 45 -4.04 2.09 12.31
CA GLN A 45 -5.21 2.40 13.16
C GLN A 45 -4.86 3.47 14.20
N ALA A 46 -3.73 3.33 14.85
CA ALA A 46 -3.28 4.30 15.85
C ALA A 46 -3.04 5.68 15.26
N ALA A 47 -2.56 5.72 14.03
CA ALA A 47 -2.31 6.97 13.33
C ALA A 47 -3.56 7.60 12.73
N GLY A 48 -4.67 6.85 12.68
CA GLY A 48 -5.90 7.33 12.08
C GLY A 48 -5.87 7.38 10.56
N LEU A 49 -5.05 6.55 9.94
CA LEU A 49 -4.87 6.54 8.49
C LEU A 49 -5.71 5.48 7.77
N VAL A 50 -6.51 4.71 8.50
CA VAL A 50 -7.31 3.64 7.89
C VAL A 50 -8.21 4.21 6.80
N ASP A 51 -8.94 5.26 7.10
CA ASP A 51 -9.86 5.88 6.13
C ASP A 51 -9.10 6.46 4.94
N THR A 52 -7.92 7.02 5.18
CA THR A 52 -7.09 7.55 4.11
C THR A 52 -6.69 6.45 3.14
N LEU A 53 -6.27 5.30 3.67
CA LEU A 53 -5.86 4.17 2.85
C LEU A 53 -7.02 3.43 2.20
N LYS A 54 -8.22 3.59 2.73
CA LYS A 54 -9.45 3.03 2.12
C LYS A 54 -10.05 3.97 1.08
N GLY A 55 -9.52 5.16 0.95
CA GLY A 55 -10.02 6.14 0.01
C GLY A 55 -9.74 5.78 -1.43
N GLU A 56 -10.18 6.67 -2.31
CA GLU A 56 -9.96 6.46 -3.73
C GLU A 56 -8.49 6.65 -4.07
N GLY A 57 -7.82 5.62 -4.39
CA GLY A 57 -6.44 5.70 -4.81
C GLY A 57 -6.32 6.28 -6.20
N PRO A 58 -5.35 5.79 -6.92
CA PRO A 58 -4.51 4.67 -6.46
C PRO A 58 -3.41 5.09 -5.49
N PHE A 59 -3.03 4.15 -4.65
CA PHE A 59 -1.88 4.32 -3.75
C PHE A 59 -0.93 3.16 -3.94
N THR A 60 0.37 3.41 -3.74
CA THR A 60 1.36 2.35 -3.64
C THR A 60 1.84 2.33 -2.20
N VAL A 61 1.71 1.18 -1.55
CA VAL A 61 2.09 1.04 -0.15
C VAL A 61 3.24 0.07 -0.04
N PHE A 62 4.32 0.51 0.59
CA PHE A 62 5.44 -0.36 0.92
C PHE A 62 5.18 -0.88 2.33
N ALA A 63 4.69 -2.12 2.42
CA ALA A 63 4.22 -2.68 3.67
C ALA A 63 5.31 -3.50 4.35
N PRO A 64 5.88 -3.00 5.46
CA PRO A 64 6.84 -3.80 6.20
C PRO A 64 6.11 -4.90 6.96
N THR A 65 6.72 -6.08 7.01
CA THR A 65 6.17 -7.22 7.73
C THR A 65 6.33 -7.05 9.23
N ASP A 66 5.68 -7.91 10.00
CA ASP A 66 5.88 -7.93 11.46
C ASP A 66 7.34 -8.16 11.81
N GLU A 67 8.04 -9.00 11.01
CA GLU A 67 9.47 -9.24 11.21
C GLU A 67 10.28 -7.96 10.95
N ALA A 68 9.86 -7.14 9.99
CA ALA A 68 10.53 -5.88 9.72
C ALA A 68 10.43 -4.93 10.92
N PHE A 69 9.27 -4.88 11.54
CA PHE A 69 9.10 -4.09 12.77
C PHE A 69 9.92 -4.67 13.92
N ALA A 70 10.01 -5.98 14.00
CA ALA A 70 10.81 -6.64 15.05
C ALA A 70 12.31 -6.35 14.91
N ALA A 71 12.76 -6.01 13.72
CA ALA A 71 14.14 -5.65 13.49
C ALA A 71 14.50 -4.25 14.01
N LEU A 72 13.51 -3.45 14.34
CA LEU A 72 13.76 -2.14 14.95
C LEU A 72 14.23 -2.30 16.39
N PRO A 73 14.95 -1.31 16.93
CA PRO A 73 15.36 -1.35 18.33
C PRO A 73 14.17 -1.55 19.26
N GLU A 74 14.40 -2.22 20.38
CA GLU A 74 13.36 -2.48 21.36
C GLU A 74 12.72 -1.18 21.80
N GLY A 75 11.39 -1.19 21.90
CA GLY A 75 10.62 -0.05 22.36
C GLY A 75 10.31 0.97 21.29
N THR A 76 10.90 0.86 20.08
CA THR A 76 10.64 1.82 19.02
C THR A 76 9.20 1.78 18.58
N VAL A 77 8.66 0.59 18.31
CA VAL A 77 7.28 0.44 17.88
C VAL A 77 6.33 0.90 18.98
N GLU A 78 6.60 0.48 20.21
CA GLU A 78 5.78 0.87 21.34
C GLU A 78 5.75 2.38 21.53
N ASN A 79 6.90 3.03 21.39
CA ASN A 79 6.98 4.47 21.48
C ASN A 79 6.18 5.16 20.37
N LEU A 80 6.27 4.63 19.15
CA LEU A 80 5.55 5.22 18.01
C LEU A 80 4.03 5.05 18.17
N LEU A 81 3.58 4.03 18.86
CA LEU A 81 2.16 3.81 19.06
C LEU A 81 1.56 4.68 20.17
N LYS A 82 2.39 5.40 20.92
CA LYS A 82 1.88 6.28 21.95
C LYS A 82 1.18 7.50 21.35
N PRO A 83 0.08 7.96 21.96
CA PRO A 83 -0.64 9.14 21.45
C PRO A 83 0.24 10.38 21.32
N GLU A 84 1.22 10.55 22.20
CA GLU A 84 2.12 11.69 22.17
C GLU A 84 3.06 11.69 20.96
N ASN A 85 3.27 10.52 20.37
CA ASN A 85 4.12 10.34 19.20
C ASN A 85 3.33 10.11 17.92
N LYS A 86 2.04 10.39 17.95
CA LYS A 86 1.17 10.14 16.79
C LYS A 86 1.65 10.85 15.55
N ASP A 87 2.10 12.09 15.66
CA ASP A 87 2.58 12.85 14.50
C ASP A 87 3.77 12.17 13.85
N GLN A 88 4.66 11.63 14.66
CA GLN A 88 5.83 10.91 14.18
C GLN A 88 5.41 9.61 13.48
N LEU A 89 4.45 8.90 14.06
CA LEU A 89 3.91 7.69 13.47
C LEU A 89 3.25 7.98 12.12
N VAL A 90 2.46 9.05 12.05
CA VAL A 90 1.83 9.47 10.79
C VAL A 90 2.88 9.77 9.74
N ALA A 91 3.94 10.48 10.10
CA ALA A 91 5.01 10.79 9.17
C ALA A 91 5.68 9.53 8.62
N ILE A 92 5.97 8.57 9.49
CA ILE A 92 6.59 7.31 9.09
C ILE A 92 5.66 6.53 8.17
N LEU A 93 4.40 6.41 8.53
CA LEU A 93 3.44 5.63 7.74
C LEU A 93 3.16 6.28 6.39
N THR A 94 3.02 7.59 6.35
CA THR A 94 2.80 8.29 5.08
C THR A 94 4.04 8.27 4.21
N TYR A 95 5.22 8.13 4.80
CA TYR A 95 6.44 7.91 4.04
C TYR A 95 6.43 6.55 3.31
N HIS A 96 5.71 5.56 3.84
CA HIS A 96 5.57 4.27 3.17
C HIS A 96 4.49 4.26 2.09
N VAL A 97 3.77 5.35 1.92
CA VAL A 97 2.67 5.45 0.96
C VAL A 97 3.05 6.43 -0.14
N VAL A 98 2.91 5.99 -1.37
CA VAL A 98 3.16 6.82 -2.55
C VAL A 98 1.85 7.04 -3.27
N PRO A 99 1.50 8.29 -3.60
CA PRO A 99 0.31 8.54 -4.40
C PRO A 99 0.56 8.04 -5.84
N GLY A 100 -0.40 7.31 -6.38
CA GLY A 100 -0.26 6.70 -7.68
C GLY A 100 0.05 5.21 -7.59
N LYS A 101 -0.10 4.52 -8.68
CA LYS A 101 0.14 3.08 -8.76
C LYS A 101 1.48 2.83 -9.42
N VAL A 102 2.45 2.37 -8.64
CA VAL A 102 3.78 2.02 -9.14
C VAL A 102 3.97 0.52 -9.06
N MET A 103 4.02 -0.13 -10.19
CA MET A 103 4.26 -1.57 -10.27
C MET A 103 5.74 -1.84 -10.42
N SER A 104 6.18 -3.04 -10.04
CA SER A 104 7.58 -3.40 -10.18
C SER A 104 8.04 -3.33 -11.63
N SER A 105 7.15 -3.63 -12.58
CA SER A 105 7.46 -3.55 -14.00
C SER A 105 7.72 -2.12 -14.47
N ASP A 106 7.16 -1.13 -13.80
CA ASP A 106 7.38 0.28 -14.16
C ASP A 106 8.80 0.74 -13.85
N ILE A 107 9.44 0.09 -12.90
CA ILE A 107 10.77 0.50 -12.42
C ILE A 107 11.83 -0.58 -12.62
N ALA A 108 11.46 -1.74 -13.16
CA ALA A 108 12.38 -2.86 -13.34
C ALA A 108 13.64 -2.42 -14.10
N GLY A 109 14.80 -2.76 -13.56
CA GLY A 109 16.09 -2.43 -14.17
C GLY A 109 16.52 -0.98 -14.02
N LYS A 110 15.79 -0.20 -13.24
CA LYS A 110 16.03 1.24 -13.09
C LYS A 110 16.15 1.65 -11.65
N LYS A 111 16.71 2.82 -11.45
CA LYS A 111 16.65 3.51 -10.17
C LYS A 111 15.68 4.67 -10.33
N ALA A 112 14.83 4.88 -9.36
CA ALA A 112 13.85 5.94 -9.40
C ALA A 112 13.68 6.54 -8.01
N GLU A 113 13.26 7.77 -7.98
CA GLU A 113 12.85 8.40 -6.74
C GLU A 113 11.38 8.73 -6.86
N VAL A 114 10.61 8.34 -5.88
CA VAL A 114 9.18 8.55 -5.88
C VAL A 114 8.79 9.34 -4.64
N ALA A 115 7.95 10.33 -4.84
CA ALA A 115 7.52 11.19 -3.73
C ALA A 115 6.48 10.45 -2.90
N SER A 116 6.67 10.42 -1.59
CA SER A 116 5.72 9.82 -0.68
C SER A 116 4.61 10.81 -0.34
N VAL A 117 3.54 10.30 0.28
CA VAL A 117 2.45 11.16 0.76
C VAL A 117 2.96 12.14 1.81
N GLU A 118 3.98 11.74 2.57
CA GLU A 118 4.58 12.59 3.60
C GLU A 118 5.33 13.78 2.98
N GLY A 119 5.78 13.66 1.74
CA GLY A 119 6.46 14.72 1.01
C GLY A 119 7.92 14.44 0.70
N SER A 120 8.51 13.48 1.39
CA SER A 120 9.89 13.09 1.14
C SER A 120 9.97 12.09 -0.01
N GLU A 121 11.09 12.07 -0.70
CA GLU A 121 11.28 11.11 -1.79
C GLU A 121 11.82 9.78 -1.26
N ILE A 122 11.32 8.71 -1.83
CA ILE A 122 11.78 7.35 -1.52
C ILE A 122 12.67 6.91 -2.67
N SER A 123 13.86 6.44 -2.34
CA SER A 123 14.77 5.92 -3.34
C SER A 123 14.42 4.45 -3.63
N VAL A 124 14.08 4.17 -4.86
CA VAL A 124 13.75 2.82 -5.31
C VAL A 124 14.82 2.36 -6.30
N ASP A 125 15.44 1.23 -6.01
CA ASP A 125 16.48 0.65 -6.85
C ASP A 125 16.00 -0.73 -7.32
N ALA A 126 15.71 -0.84 -8.58
CA ALA A 126 15.22 -2.09 -9.17
C ALA A 126 16.25 -2.70 -10.15
N THR A 127 17.51 -2.32 -10.03
CA THR A 127 18.56 -2.83 -10.92
C THR A 127 18.99 -4.25 -10.57
N ASP A 128 18.85 -4.64 -9.31
CA ASP A 128 19.19 -5.99 -8.85
C ASP A 128 18.14 -6.40 -7.81
N GLY A 129 16.99 -6.85 -8.29
CA GLY A 129 15.83 -6.97 -7.43
C GLY A 129 15.29 -5.60 -7.10
N VAL A 130 14.22 -5.52 -6.36
CA VAL A 130 13.64 -4.23 -5.97
C VAL A 130 14.00 -3.91 -4.53
N LYS A 131 14.61 -2.76 -4.34
CA LYS A 131 14.93 -2.24 -3.00
C LYS A 131 14.32 -0.85 -2.87
N VAL A 132 13.78 -0.60 -1.70
CA VAL A 132 13.15 0.67 -1.40
C VAL A 132 13.88 1.24 -0.19
N ASP A 133 14.64 2.30 -0.44
CA ASP A 133 15.41 2.99 0.59
C ASP A 133 16.27 2.02 1.44
N GLY A 134 16.82 1.00 0.79
CA GLY A 134 17.63 -0.02 1.43
C GLY A 134 16.89 -1.25 1.91
N ALA A 135 15.57 -1.23 1.94
CA ALA A 135 14.77 -2.39 2.29
C ALA A 135 14.51 -3.22 1.04
N ASN A 136 14.54 -4.54 1.18
CA ASN A 136 14.26 -5.41 0.04
C ASN A 136 12.77 -5.63 -0.11
N VAL A 137 12.27 -5.59 -1.34
CA VAL A 137 10.90 -5.98 -1.62
C VAL A 137 10.88 -7.50 -1.76
N VAL A 138 10.19 -8.16 -0.86
CA VAL A 138 10.11 -9.63 -0.85
C VAL A 138 8.93 -10.15 -1.63
N THR A 139 7.87 -9.36 -1.75
CA THR A 139 6.72 -9.68 -2.59
C THR A 139 6.24 -8.36 -3.20
N ALA A 140 6.08 -8.34 -4.50
CA ALA A 140 5.70 -7.13 -5.20
C ALA A 140 4.37 -7.32 -5.92
N ASP A 141 3.79 -6.20 -6.33
CA ASP A 141 2.61 -6.20 -7.21
C ASP A 141 1.38 -6.92 -6.63
N ILE A 142 1.14 -6.73 -5.35
CA ILE A 142 -0.11 -7.21 -4.74
C ILE A 142 -1.18 -6.17 -5.06
N GLU A 143 -2.01 -6.45 -6.03
CA GLU A 143 -3.02 -5.50 -6.47
C GLU A 143 -4.23 -5.49 -5.56
N THR A 144 -4.74 -4.29 -5.31
CA THR A 144 -5.93 -4.07 -4.51
C THR A 144 -6.90 -3.20 -5.30
N THR A 145 -8.09 -2.98 -4.77
CA THR A 145 -9.09 -2.16 -5.46
C THR A 145 -8.69 -0.69 -5.57
N ASN A 146 -7.87 -0.21 -4.65
CA ASN A 146 -7.47 1.20 -4.64
C ASN A 146 -5.95 1.40 -4.66
N GLY A 147 -5.20 0.40 -5.08
CA GLY A 147 -3.76 0.57 -5.20
C GLY A 147 -3.00 -0.73 -5.31
N VAL A 148 -1.75 -0.70 -4.88
CA VAL A 148 -0.88 -1.87 -4.93
C VAL A 148 -0.01 -1.89 -3.67
N ILE A 149 0.32 -3.09 -3.22
CA ILE A 149 1.17 -3.28 -2.05
C ILE A 149 2.45 -3.99 -2.48
N HIS A 150 3.58 -3.45 -2.04
CA HIS A 150 4.87 -4.11 -2.16
C HIS A 150 5.34 -4.42 -0.74
N VAL A 151 5.60 -5.69 -0.47
CA VAL A 151 6.01 -6.12 0.86
C VAL A 151 7.52 -5.94 1.00
N ILE A 152 7.93 -5.24 2.04
CA ILE A 152 9.34 -4.99 2.32
C ILE A 152 9.76 -5.66 3.63
N ASP A 153 11.04 -5.97 3.74
CA ASP A 153 11.59 -6.70 4.88
C ASP A 153 12.20 -5.79 5.96
N ALA A 154 12.11 -4.50 5.77
CA ALA A 154 12.59 -3.54 6.76
C ALA A 154 11.73 -2.29 6.72
N VAL A 155 11.64 -1.62 7.86
CA VAL A 155 10.90 -0.36 7.96
C VAL A 155 11.79 0.76 7.43
N ILE A 156 11.27 1.53 6.48
CA ILE A 156 11.97 2.71 5.97
C ILE A 156 11.53 3.93 6.76
N LEU A 157 12.45 4.84 6.96
CA LEU A 157 12.19 6.03 7.75
C LEU A 157 12.49 7.27 6.92
N PRO A 158 11.67 8.31 7.03
CA PRO A 158 11.96 9.54 6.32
C PRO A 158 13.24 10.18 6.85
N ASN A 159 13.98 10.80 5.97
CA ASN A 159 15.17 11.54 6.38
C ASN A 159 14.72 12.79 7.13
N SER A 160 15.14 12.92 8.35
CA SER A 160 14.80 14.08 9.16
C SER A 160 15.88 15.16 9.07
#